data_feea29d56f4f704367a5a66c375e464f
#
_entry.id   feea29d56f4f704367a5a66c375e464f
#
_cell.length_a   1.000
_cell.length_b   1.000
_cell.length_c   1.000
_cell.angle_alpha   90.00
_cell.angle_beta   90.00
_cell.angle_gamma   90.00
#
_symmetry.space_group_name_H-M   'P 1'
#
loop_
_entity.id
_entity.type
_entity.pdbx_description
1 polymer ?
#
loop_
_entity_poly.entity_id
_entity_poly.type
_entity_poly.pdbx_seq_one_letter_code
_entity_poly.pdbx_strand_id
1 'polypeptide(L)'
;MPSDIEIAQAATMQRINKVALEKLGIAEEHLEPYGHTKAKVSFEYLDTLKNRKDGKLILVTAISPTPAGEGKTTTTVGLGDALNYIGKKAVICLREPSLGPVFGVKGGAAGGGYAQVVPMEDINLHFTGDFGAIQLANNLLAALLDNHIHHGNELGIDVRRIQWKRVLDMNDRALRDVTVALGGTANGYPREDGFDIVVASEVMAIFCLATSIEDLKKRLGNIVVGYTRDQKPVCARDLNAHGAMTVLLKDALKPNLVQTLENNPAFIHGGPFANIAHGCNSVIATQAALKLADYVVTEAGFGADLGAEKFIDIKCRKSGLRPSAAVIVATVRAMKYHGGADLKTITTENVDALAKGMVNLERHVENVQRNYGIPCVVSINKFTSDTNAELDLLYDRMKKMGVPVVLASHWGEGGKGAAELANIVVGLCEQKSDFKFVYDEQDTLWEKVNKIAKKIYRASEVTADTKVRNQIKKLQEDGYGHYPVCVAKTQSSFSTDPSLRGAPVDHVVNVREVRLAAGAEFVVMVCGDIMTMPGLPKIPSANRIDIVNGKVVGLF
;
A
#
# COMPACT_ATOMS: atom_id res chain seq x y z
N MET A 1 8.15 20.95 20.76
CA MET A 1 9.01 20.04 19.99
C MET A 1 9.01 20.51 18.55
N PRO A 2 10.10 20.36 17.80
CA PRO A 2 10.11 20.69 16.38
C PRO A 2 9.11 19.80 15.61
N SER A 3 8.58 20.30 14.50
CA SER A 3 7.72 19.56 13.60
C SER A 3 8.52 18.51 12.80
N ASP A 4 7.83 17.55 12.19
CA ASP A 4 8.47 16.50 11.41
C ASP A 4 9.34 17.06 10.26
N ILE A 5 8.87 18.14 9.58
CA ILE A 5 9.66 18.79 8.55
C ILE A 5 10.89 19.52 9.10
N GLU A 6 10.79 20.15 10.27
CA GLU A 6 11.94 20.80 10.90
C GLU A 6 13.00 19.78 11.32
N ILE A 7 12.59 18.61 11.84
CA ILE A 7 13.49 17.50 12.15
C ILE A 7 14.18 17.01 10.87
N ALA A 8 13.41 16.80 9.79
CA ALA A 8 13.95 16.34 8.52
C ALA A 8 14.92 17.35 7.89
N GLN A 9 14.60 18.64 7.94
CA GLN A 9 15.47 19.73 7.43
C GLN A 9 16.75 19.93 8.24
N ALA A 10 16.76 19.55 9.51
CA ALA A 10 17.94 19.56 10.37
C ALA A 10 18.83 18.33 10.20
N ALA A 11 18.40 17.33 9.44
CA ALA A 11 19.10 16.07 9.27
C ALA A 11 20.47 16.24 8.58
N THR A 12 21.47 15.53 9.07
CA THR A 12 22.77 15.41 8.41
C THR A 12 22.76 14.18 7.48
N MET A 13 22.31 14.40 6.24
CA MET A 13 22.27 13.33 5.25
C MET A 13 23.67 13.03 4.70
N GLN A 14 23.97 11.75 4.53
CA GLN A 14 25.14 11.29 3.78
C GLN A 14 24.85 11.31 2.28
N ARG A 15 25.90 11.31 1.45
CA ARG A 15 25.74 11.09 0.01
C ARG A 15 25.22 9.66 -0.21
N ILE A 16 24.26 9.51 -1.11
CA ILE A 16 23.59 8.22 -1.32
C ILE A 16 24.52 7.11 -1.83
N ASN A 17 25.54 7.45 -2.63
CA ASN A 17 26.56 6.51 -3.05
C ASN A 17 27.38 5.95 -1.88
N LYS A 18 27.64 6.77 -0.84
CA LYS A 18 28.31 6.32 0.38
C LYS A 18 27.42 5.37 1.18
N VAL A 19 26.14 5.72 1.39
CA VAL A 19 25.19 4.83 2.07
C VAL A 19 25.04 3.51 1.32
N ALA A 20 24.93 3.55 -0.01
CA ALA A 20 24.82 2.35 -0.84
C ALA A 20 26.04 1.45 -0.73
N LEU A 21 27.24 2.01 -0.78
CA LEU A 21 28.48 1.26 -0.69
C LEU A 21 28.70 0.67 0.72
N GLU A 22 28.63 1.51 1.76
CA GLU A 22 28.97 1.11 3.13
C GLU A 22 27.91 0.18 3.75
N LYS A 23 26.62 0.39 3.45
CA LYS A 23 25.53 -0.38 4.06
C LYS A 23 25.10 -1.58 3.22
N LEU A 24 25.15 -1.47 1.90
CA LEU A 24 24.59 -2.47 0.98
C LEU A 24 25.63 -3.13 0.08
N GLY A 25 26.84 -2.55 -0.02
CA GLY A 25 27.89 -3.04 -0.93
C GLY A 25 27.57 -2.75 -2.41
N ILE A 26 26.79 -1.72 -2.69
CA ILE A 26 26.45 -1.29 -4.05
C ILE A 26 27.48 -0.25 -4.49
N ALA A 27 28.27 -0.56 -5.54
CA ALA A 27 29.21 0.38 -6.13
C ALA A 27 28.49 1.51 -6.90
N GLU A 28 29.15 2.67 -7.02
CA GLU A 28 28.55 3.86 -7.62
C GLU A 28 28.12 3.66 -9.08
N GLU A 29 28.83 2.81 -9.83
CA GLU A 29 28.51 2.47 -11.23
C GLU A 29 27.14 1.77 -11.39
N HIS A 30 26.58 1.24 -10.32
CA HIS A 30 25.26 0.58 -10.29
C HIS A 30 24.13 1.50 -9.84
N LEU A 31 24.44 2.77 -9.60
CA LEU A 31 23.49 3.79 -9.14
C LEU A 31 23.26 4.83 -10.23
N GLU A 32 22.01 5.24 -10.38
CA GLU A 32 21.61 6.41 -11.17
C GLU A 32 21.23 7.53 -10.20
N PRO A 33 22.12 8.53 -9.95
CA PRO A 33 21.87 9.56 -8.95
C PRO A 33 20.75 10.52 -9.38
N TYR A 34 19.87 10.83 -8.42
CA TYR A 34 18.90 11.92 -8.48
C TYR A 34 19.31 12.99 -7.45
N GLY A 35 20.31 13.78 -7.77
CA GLY A 35 21.01 14.65 -6.83
C GLY A 35 21.98 13.87 -5.94
N HIS A 36 22.20 14.35 -4.70
CA HIS A 36 23.21 13.78 -3.80
C HIS A 36 22.68 12.75 -2.81
N THR A 37 21.37 12.74 -2.57
CA THR A 37 20.73 12.02 -1.44
C THR A 37 19.74 10.95 -1.88
N LYS A 38 19.51 10.82 -3.18
CA LYS A 38 18.60 9.82 -3.80
C LYS A 38 19.30 9.17 -4.98
N ALA A 39 19.01 7.91 -5.22
CA ALA A 39 19.44 7.20 -6.44
C ALA A 39 18.47 6.09 -6.81
N LYS A 40 18.47 5.70 -8.06
CA LYS A 40 17.89 4.43 -8.51
C LYS A 40 18.97 3.37 -8.63
N VAL A 41 18.59 2.11 -8.37
CA VAL A 41 19.49 0.96 -8.53
C VAL A 41 19.26 0.31 -9.88
N SER A 42 20.34 0.07 -10.63
CA SER A 42 20.28 -0.47 -12.00
C SER A 42 19.78 -1.92 -12.05
N PHE A 43 19.09 -2.30 -13.11
CA PHE A 43 18.63 -3.68 -13.32
C PHE A 43 19.78 -4.65 -13.51
N GLU A 44 20.85 -4.22 -14.20
CA GLU A 44 22.06 -5.02 -14.41
C GLU A 44 22.66 -5.48 -13.07
N TYR A 45 22.68 -4.59 -12.08
CA TYR A 45 23.11 -4.96 -10.73
C TYR A 45 22.12 -5.89 -10.05
N LEU A 46 20.81 -5.59 -10.10
CA LEU A 46 19.78 -6.43 -9.50
C LEU A 46 19.80 -7.86 -10.04
N ASP A 47 20.11 -8.04 -11.31
CA ASP A 47 20.24 -9.34 -11.94
C ASP A 47 21.40 -10.15 -11.36
N THR A 48 22.49 -9.51 -10.93
CA THR A 48 23.62 -10.19 -10.27
C THR A 48 23.25 -10.74 -8.89
N LEU A 49 22.17 -10.21 -8.27
CA LEU A 49 21.75 -10.60 -6.93
C LEU A 49 20.86 -11.86 -6.90
N LYS A 50 20.34 -12.31 -8.03
CA LYS A 50 19.30 -13.36 -8.12
C LYS A 50 19.65 -14.64 -7.34
N ASN A 51 20.92 -15.03 -7.32
CA ASN A 51 21.40 -16.24 -6.66
C ASN A 51 21.81 -16.04 -5.19
N ARG A 52 21.74 -14.81 -4.65
CA ARG A 52 22.00 -14.59 -3.23
C ARG A 52 20.86 -15.14 -2.38
N LYS A 53 21.19 -15.60 -1.17
CA LYS A 53 20.19 -16.03 -0.20
C LYS A 53 19.35 -14.84 0.25
N ASP A 54 18.04 -15.04 0.41
CA ASP A 54 17.14 -14.02 0.95
C ASP A 54 17.35 -13.82 2.44
N GLY A 55 17.25 -12.56 2.87
CA GLY A 55 17.09 -12.18 4.27
C GLY A 55 15.70 -12.53 4.80
N LYS A 56 15.43 -12.14 6.03
CA LYS A 56 14.15 -12.33 6.72
C LYS A 56 13.21 -11.15 6.41
N LEU A 57 12.01 -11.44 5.91
CA LEU A 57 10.99 -10.44 5.62
C LEU A 57 10.10 -10.22 6.85
N ILE A 58 9.99 -8.98 7.29
CA ILE A 58 9.17 -8.55 8.43
C ILE A 58 8.05 -7.67 7.90
N LEU A 59 6.81 -8.06 8.17
CA LEU A 59 5.62 -7.29 7.79
C LEU A 59 5.15 -6.43 8.96
N VAL A 60 5.14 -5.11 8.78
CA VAL A 60 4.48 -4.19 9.70
C VAL A 60 3.05 -3.94 9.22
N THR A 61 2.10 -4.24 10.07
CA THR A 61 0.66 -4.00 9.86
C THR A 61 0.08 -3.30 11.10
N ALA A 62 -1.22 -3.13 11.16
CA ALA A 62 -1.86 -2.45 12.28
C ALA A 62 -3.26 -3.01 12.57
N ILE A 63 -3.85 -2.55 13.66
CA ILE A 63 -5.29 -2.66 13.92
C ILE A 63 -6.09 -1.83 12.91
N SER A 64 -7.42 -1.95 12.92
CA SER A 64 -8.30 -1.15 12.05
C SER A 64 -8.02 0.34 12.26
N PRO A 65 -7.77 1.11 11.17
CA PRO A 65 -7.37 2.51 11.30
C PRO A 65 -8.47 3.40 11.90
N THR A 66 -8.02 4.43 12.59
CA THR A 66 -8.84 5.47 13.19
C THR A 66 -8.51 6.84 12.61
N PRO A 67 -9.35 7.86 12.84
CA PRO A 67 -9.03 9.22 12.38
C PRO A 67 -7.73 9.80 12.93
N ALA A 68 -7.24 9.28 14.07
CA ALA A 68 -5.99 9.74 14.70
C ALA A 68 -4.73 9.12 14.06
N GLY A 69 -4.88 8.06 13.28
CA GLY A 69 -3.77 7.28 12.75
C GLY A 69 -3.08 6.38 13.81
N GLU A 70 -2.38 5.35 13.38
CA GLU A 70 -1.73 4.36 14.27
C GLU A 70 -0.20 4.46 14.23
N GLY A 71 0.38 5.20 13.28
CA GLY A 71 1.83 5.39 13.17
C GLY A 71 2.58 4.20 12.58
N LYS A 72 1.98 3.48 11.64
CA LYS A 72 2.56 2.31 10.98
C LYS A 72 3.91 2.60 10.33
N THR A 73 3.98 3.62 9.47
CA THR A 73 5.20 3.99 8.76
C THR A 73 6.29 4.42 9.73
N THR A 74 5.94 5.19 10.76
CA THR A 74 6.87 5.57 11.83
C THR A 74 7.45 4.34 12.52
N THR A 75 6.62 3.32 12.81
CA THR A 75 7.08 2.05 13.39
C THR A 75 7.94 1.25 12.41
N THR A 76 7.60 1.25 11.12
CA THR A 76 8.39 0.57 10.09
C THR A 76 9.79 1.14 9.99
N VAL A 77 9.91 2.47 9.96
CA VAL A 77 11.22 3.16 9.95
C VAL A 77 11.95 2.95 11.27
N GLY A 78 11.28 3.16 12.40
CA GLY A 78 11.88 2.99 13.72
C GLY A 78 12.39 1.56 13.97
N LEU A 79 11.67 0.54 13.51
CA LEU A 79 12.12 -0.85 13.59
C LEU A 79 13.33 -1.12 12.67
N GLY A 80 13.33 -0.58 11.45
CA GLY A 80 14.48 -0.71 10.56
C GLY A 80 15.74 -0.06 11.12
N ASP A 81 15.61 1.13 11.69
CA ASP A 81 16.71 1.81 12.40
C ASP A 81 17.12 1.03 13.66
N ALA A 82 16.16 0.49 14.43
CA ALA A 82 16.44 -0.30 15.62
C ALA A 82 17.20 -1.60 15.32
N LEU A 83 16.86 -2.30 14.23
CA LEU A 83 17.60 -3.49 13.79
C LEU A 83 19.05 -3.13 13.47
N ASN A 84 19.29 -2.02 12.77
CA ASN A 84 20.66 -1.53 12.53
C ASN A 84 21.34 -1.10 13.84
N TYR A 85 20.62 -0.46 14.76
CA TYR A 85 21.13 -0.05 16.08
C TYR A 85 21.62 -1.22 16.92
N ILE A 86 20.91 -2.37 16.88
CA ILE A 86 21.34 -3.61 17.57
C ILE A 86 22.36 -4.44 16.76
N GLY A 87 22.95 -3.87 15.72
CA GLY A 87 24.02 -4.49 14.92
C GLY A 87 23.55 -5.49 13.86
N LYS A 88 22.27 -5.49 13.47
CA LYS A 88 21.75 -6.29 12.35
C LYS A 88 21.81 -5.49 11.07
N LYS A 89 22.04 -6.17 9.93
CA LYS A 89 21.97 -5.56 8.61
C LYS A 89 20.52 -5.52 8.13
N ALA A 90 19.89 -4.37 8.18
CA ALA A 90 18.47 -4.21 7.83
C ALA A 90 18.23 -3.11 6.80
N VAL A 91 17.23 -3.33 5.95
CA VAL A 91 16.72 -2.39 4.93
C VAL A 91 15.22 -2.22 5.11
N ILE A 92 14.75 -1.00 4.89
CA ILE A 92 13.34 -0.64 4.95
C ILE A 92 12.78 -0.56 3.52
N CYS A 93 11.55 -1.04 3.30
CA CYS A 93 10.83 -0.93 2.04
C CYS A 93 9.47 -0.26 2.26
N LEU A 94 9.28 0.91 1.67
CA LEU A 94 8.08 1.74 1.83
C LEU A 94 7.41 2.02 0.49
N ARG A 95 6.14 2.43 0.58
CA ARG A 95 5.43 3.03 -0.55
C ARG A 95 5.83 4.49 -0.73
N GLU A 96 5.84 4.94 -1.97
CA GLU A 96 5.91 6.34 -2.33
C GLU A 96 4.54 7.00 -2.07
N PRO A 97 4.48 8.20 -1.48
CA PRO A 97 3.22 8.91 -1.24
C PRO A 97 2.67 9.57 -2.50
N SER A 98 1.34 9.59 -2.63
CA SER A 98 0.61 10.32 -3.68
C SER A 98 0.45 11.80 -3.29
N LEU A 99 0.57 12.70 -4.27
CA LEU A 99 0.43 14.15 -4.08
C LEU A 99 -0.98 14.54 -3.60
N GLY A 100 -2.01 13.86 -4.08
CA GLY A 100 -3.39 14.17 -3.68
C GLY A 100 -3.60 14.12 -2.17
N PRO A 101 -3.30 13.01 -1.46
CA PRO A 101 -3.32 12.96 0.00
C PRO A 101 -2.38 13.96 0.68
N VAL A 102 -1.20 14.19 0.15
CA VAL A 102 -0.21 15.14 0.72
C VAL A 102 -0.77 16.57 0.74
N PHE A 103 -1.35 17.02 -0.35
CA PHE A 103 -1.97 18.34 -0.46
C PHE A 103 -3.41 18.38 0.09
N GLY A 104 -4.02 17.23 0.38
CA GLY A 104 -5.37 17.09 0.92
C GLY A 104 -5.44 17.11 2.44
N VAL A 105 -5.55 15.97 3.06
CA VAL A 105 -5.84 15.81 4.50
C VAL A 105 -4.72 15.12 5.25
N LYS A 106 -3.97 14.25 4.57
CA LYS A 106 -3.11 13.27 5.23
C LYS A 106 -1.65 13.63 5.05
N GLY A 107 -0.89 13.55 6.15
CA GLY A 107 0.55 13.63 6.13
C GLY A 107 1.19 12.65 5.15
N GLY A 108 2.42 12.93 4.74
CA GLY A 108 3.22 12.10 3.84
C GLY A 108 3.54 10.72 4.42
N ALA A 109 4.19 9.89 3.62
CA ALA A 109 4.56 8.52 3.99
C ALA A 109 6.05 8.40 4.38
N ALA A 110 6.64 9.44 4.96
CA ALA A 110 8.06 9.47 5.34
C ALA A 110 8.34 9.00 6.78
N GLY A 111 7.32 8.69 7.57
CA GLY A 111 7.43 8.45 9.00
C GLY A 111 7.13 9.71 9.81
N GLY A 112 7.62 9.80 11.05
CA GLY A 112 7.41 10.95 11.92
C GLY A 112 8.41 11.00 13.08
N GLY A 113 8.59 12.20 13.68
CA GLY A 113 9.58 12.42 14.73
C GLY A 113 10.98 12.06 14.27
N TYR A 114 11.69 11.32 15.09
CA TYR A 114 13.04 10.84 14.78
C TYR A 114 13.07 9.50 14.02
N ALA A 115 11.91 8.96 13.65
CA ALA A 115 11.79 7.77 12.80
C ALA A 115 11.26 8.16 11.40
N GLN A 116 12.11 8.78 10.60
CA GLN A 116 11.80 9.28 9.26
C GLN A 116 12.80 8.81 8.21
N VAL A 117 12.32 8.69 6.96
CA VAL A 117 13.16 8.62 5.76
C VAL A 117 13.36 10.02 5.18
N VAL A 118 14.56 10.28 4.67
CA VAL A 118 14.95 11.57 4.13
C VAL A 118 15.62 11.41 2.76
N PRO A 119 15.51 12.41 1.85
CA PRO A 119 14.95 13.77 2.03
C PRO A 119 13.40 13.76 2.03
N MET A 120 12.80 14.18 3.14
CA MET A 120 11.35 14.11 3.35
C MET A 120 10.55 14.94 2.34
N GLU A 121 11.01 16.16 2.03
CA GLU A 121 10.35 17.04 1.07
C GLU A 121 10.27 16.39 -0.30
N ASP A 122 11.38 15.88 -0.83
CA ASP A 122 11.45 15.26 -2.15
C ASP A 122 10.55 14.02 -2.22
N ILE A 123 10.58 13.17 -1.18
CA ILE A 123 9.78 11.95 -1.09
C ILE A 123 8.27 12.26 -1.14
N ASN A 124 7.85 13.33 -0.47
CA ASN A 124 6.43 13.72 -0.41
C ASN A 124 5.96 14.57 -1.59
N LEU A 125 6.84 14.96 -2.50
CA LEU A 125 6.52 15.72 -3.69
C LEU A 125 6.73 14.87 -4.97
N HIS A 126 7.51 15.34 -5.92
CA HIS A 126 7.75 14.61 -7.18
C HIS A 126 8.79 13.50 -7.08
N PHE A 127 9.51 13.42 -6.00
CA PHE A 127 10.53 12.42 -5.68
C PHE A 127 11.54 12.17 -6.82
N THR A 128 11.34 11.11 -7.61
CA THR A 128 12.13 10.78 -8.79
C THR A 128 11.29 10.76 -10.09
N GLY A 129 10.02 11.15 -10.00
CA GLY A 129 9.12 11.27 -11.14
C GLY A 129 8.33 10.00 -11.50
N ASP A 130 8.37 8.97 -10.67
CA ASP A 130 7.74 7.68 -10.97
C ASP A 130 6.22 7.80 -11.17
N PHE A 131 5.53 8.57 -10.32
CA PHE A 131 4.08 8.76 -10.45
C PHE A 131 3.72 9.59 -11.68
N GLY A 132 4.55 10.55 -12.06
CA GLY A 132 4.42 11.27 -13.33
C GLY A 132 4.54 10.34 -14.54
N ALA A 133 5.48 9.41 -14.52
CA ALA A 133 5.63 8.40 -15.56
C ALA A 133 4.42 7.45 -15.64
N ILE A 134 3.90 7.01 -14.50
CA ILE A 134 2.71 6.16 -14.41
C ILE A 134 1.48 6.91 -14.96
N GLN A 135 1.30 8.17 -14.57
CA GLN A 135 0.22 9.03 -15.09
C GLN A 135 0.29 9.15 -16.61
N LEU A 136 1.46 9.44 -17.18
CA LEU A 136 1.64 9.58 -18.61
C LEU A 136 1.41 8.27 -19.35
N ALA A 137 1.89 7.13 -18.83
CA ALA A 137 1.67 5.82 -19.44
C ALA A 137 0.17 5.46 -19.46
N ASN A 138 -0.54 5.70 -18.35
CA ASN A 138 -1.99 5.48 -18.27
C ASN A 138 -2.76 6.36 -19.27
N ASN A 139 -2.41 7.64 -19.34
CA ASN A 139 -3.12 8.60 -20.17
C ASN A 139 -2.75 8.45 -21.66
N LEU A 140 -1.56 7.94 -21.98
CA LEU A 140 -1.20 7.55 -23.34
C LEU A 140 -2.12 6.43 -23.85
N LEU A 141 -2.39 5.41 -23.02
CA LEU A 141 -3.34 4.34 -23.38
C LEU A 141 -4.75 4.90 -23.63
N ALA A 142 -5.23 5.83 -22.78
CA ALA A 142 -6.52 6.49 -22.97
C ALA A 142 -6.55 7.31 -24.28
N ALA A 143 -5.48 8.03 -24.59
CA ALA A 143 -5.36 8.80 -25.83
C ALA A 143 -5.34 7.90 -27.06
N LEU A 144 -4.60 6.79 -27.03
CA LEU A 144 -4.54 5.82 -28.15
C LEU A 144 -5.89 5.12 -28.37
N LEU A 145 -6.62 4.83 -27.29
CA LEU A 145 -7.97 4.27 -27.38
C LEU A 145 -8.94 5.24 -28.12
N ASP A 146 -8.98 6.51 -27.71
CA ASP A 146 -9.82 7.51 -28.34
C ASP A 146 -9.37 7.81 -29.79
N ASN A 147 -8.07 7.83 -30.04
CA ASN A 147 -7.50 7.98 -31.38
C ASN A 147 -7.90 6.82 -32.31
N HIS A 148 -7.87 5.58 -31.82
CA HIS A 148 -8.30 4.41 -32.59
C HIS A 148 -9.79 4.51 -32.97
N ILE A 149 -10.64 4.91 -32.03
CA ILE A 149 -12.08 5.10 -32.28
C ILE A 149 -12.30 6.22 -33.29
N HIS A 150 -11.57 7.32 -33.18
CA HIS A 150 -11.67 8.47 -34.10
C HIS A 150 -11.30 8.09 -35.54
N HIS A 151 -10.26 7.29 -35.74
CA HIS A 151 -9.74 6.91 -37.06
C HIS A 151 -10.34 5.61 -37.61
N GLY A 152 -11.58 5.28 -37.30
CA GLY A 152 -12.35 4.23 -37.95
C GLY A 152 -12.69 3.02 -37.09
N ASN A 153 -12.13 2.89 -35.88
CA ASN A 153 -12.49 1.85 -34.92
C ASN A 153 -12.47 0.42 -35.51
N GLU A 154 -11.38 0.04 -36.17
CA GLU A 154 -11.24 -1.27 -36.84
C GLU A 154 -11.44 -2.45 -35.88
N LEU A 155 -11.09 -2.27 -34.59
CA LEU A 155 -11.29 -3.28 -33.53
C LEU A 155 -12.77 -3.42 -33.12
N GLY A 156 -13.65 -2.53 -33.58
CA GLY A 156 -15.09 -2.58 -33.29
C GLY A 156 -15.43 -2.34 -31.82
N ILE A 157 -14.68 -1.47 -31.14
CA ILE A 157 -14.91 -1.13 -29.73
C ILE A 157 -16.27 -0.46 -29.60
N ASP A 158 -17.10 -0.98 -28.68
CA ASP A 158 -18.35 -0.33 -28.30
C ASP A 158 -18.06 0.83 -27.35
N VAL A 159 -18.27 2.07 -27.82
CA VAL A 159 -17.98 3.29 -27.05
C VAL A 159 -18.72 3.35 -25.71
N ARG A 160 -19.81 2.58 -25.54
CA ARG A 160 -20.57 2.47 -24.29
C ARG A 160 -19.94 1.47 -23.31
N ARG A 161 -18.93 0.72 -23.74
CA ARG A 161 -18.28 -0.37 -22.98
C ARG A 161 -16.82 -0.10 -22.74
N ILE A 162 -16.38 1.15 -22.86
CA ILE A 162 -15.04 1.60 -22.48
C ILE A 162 -14.97 1.61 -20.96
N GLN A 163 -13.91 1.02 -20.42
CA GLN A 163 -13.67 0.92 -18.98
C GLN A 163 -12.42 1.68 -18.53
N TRP A 164 -11.55 2.06 -19.50
CA TRP A 164 -10.29 2.72 -19.22
C TRP A 164 -10.50 4.21 -19.01
N LYS A 165 -10.13 4.69 -17.81
CA LYS A 165 -10.18 6.10 -17.43
C LYS A 165 -8.79 6.76 -17.53
N ARG A 166 -8.79 8.08 -17.57
CA ARG A 166 -7.57 8.88 -17.36
C ARG A 166 -7.23 8.95 -15.88
N VAL A 167 -6.03 9.42 -15.56
CA VAL A 167 -5.59 9.58 -14.17
C VAL A 167 -4.92 10.93 -13.94
N LEU A 168 -4.99 11.40 -12.70
CA LEU A 168 -4.29 12.59 -12.21
C LEU A 168 -3.84 12.32 -10.77
N ASP A 169 -2.58 12.64 -10.44
CA ASP A 169 -2.09 12.47 -9.07
C ASP A 169 -2.43 13.68 -8.19
N MET A 170 -3.72 13.97 -8.09
CA MET A 170 -4.28 15.04 -7.26
C MET A 170 -5.69 14.67 -6.81
N ASN A 171 -6.12 15.19 -5.65
CA ASN A 171 -7.49 15.08 -5.21
C ASN A 171 -8.35 16.14 -5.91
N ASP A 172 -9.17 15.72 -6.86
CA ASP A 172 -10.05 16.63 -7.60
C ASP A 172 -11.42 16.01 -7.88
N ARG A 173 -12.41 16.35 -7.05
CA ARG A 173 -13.77 15.83 -7.18
C ARG A 173 -14.49 16.25 -8.46
N ALA A 174 -14.05 17.34 -9.10
CA ALA A 174 -14.66 17.81 -10.35
C ALA A 174 -14.36 16.90 -11.54
N LEU A 175 -13.32 16.06 -11.42
CA LEU A 175 -12.89 15.13 -12.47
C LEU A 175 -13.49 13.72 -12.34
N ARG A 176 -14.35 13.45 -11.35
CA ARG A 176 -14.95 12.11 -11.15
C ARG A 176 -15.75 11.66 -12.36
N ASP A 177 -16.56 12.58 -12.88
CA ASP A 177 -17.41 12.36 -14.04
C ASP A 177 -17.28 13.57 -14.96
N VAL A 178 -16.81 13.34 -16.19
CA VAL A 178 -16.59 14.36 -17.20
C VAL A 178 -17.14 13.91 -18.54
N THR A 179 -17.45 14.84 -19.42
CA THR A 179 -17.75 14.53 -20.81
C THR A 179 -16.51 14.80 -21.64
N VAL A 180 -16.01 13.79 -22.36
CA VAL A 180 -14.87 13.94 -23.28
C VAL A 180 -15.31 14.03 -24.73
N ALA A 181 -14.40 14.46 -25.62
CA ALA A 181 -14.58 14.58 -27.07
C ALA A 181 -15.70 15.54 -27.51
N LEU A 182 -15.97 16.58 -26.73
CA LEU A 182 -16.84 17.69 -27.16
C LEU A 182 -16.14 18.53 -28.25
N GLY A 183 -16.92 19.26 -29.05
CA GLY A 183 -16.42 20.17 -30.09
C GLY A 183 -16.58 19.64 -31.53
N GLY A 184 -17.41 18.65 -31.73
CA GLY A 184 -17.80 18.11 -33.03
C GLY A 184 -16.96 16.96 -33.51
N THR A 185 -17.19 16.55 -34.74
CA THR A 185 -16.63 15.31 -35.33
C THR A 185 -15.09 15.28 -35.37
N ALA A 186 -14.45 16.44 -35.37
CA ALA A 186 -12.98 16.54 -35.35
C ALA A 186 -12.36 16.04 -34.04
N ASN A 187 -13.14 15.98 -32.94
CA ASN A 187 -12.66 15.60 -31.62
C ASN A 187 -13.07 14.17 -31.20
N GLY A 188 -13.82 13.45 -32.03
CA GLY A 188 -14.23 12.06 -31.77
C GLY A 188 -15.68 11.92 -31.32
N TYR A 189 -15.96 10.92 -30.50
CA TYR A 189 -17.30 10.60 -30.00
C TYR A 189 -17.49 11.13 -28.59
N PRO A 190 -18.42 12.06 -28.34
CA PRO A 190 -18.75 12.49 -27.00
C PRO A 190 -19.24 11.32 -26.14
N ARG A 191 -18.63 11.15 -24.98
CA ARG A 191 -19.02 10.13 -24.00
C ARG A 191 -18.72 10.58 -22.58
N GLU A 192 -19.42 9.96 -21.64
CA GLU A 192 -19.06 10.03 -20.23
C GLU A 192 -17.73 9.33 -19.99
N ASP A 193 -16.88 9.93 -19.20
CA ASP A 193 -15.57 9.43 -18.76
C ASP A 193 -15.30 9.96 -17.35
N GLY A 194 -14.10 9.76 -16.83
CA GLY A 194 -13.67 10.28 -15.53
C GLY A 194 -12.19 10.13 -15.34
N PHE A 195 -11.71 10.62 -14.21
CA PHE A 195 -10.33 10.47 -13.78
C PHE A 195 -10.29 9.70 -12.48
N ASP A 196 -9.35 8.77 -12.38
CA ASP A 196 -8.95 8.18 -11.10
C ASP A 196 -7.65 8.84 -10.61
N ILE A 197 -7.36 8.75 -9.31
CA ILE A 197 -6.05 9.14 -8.81
C ILE A 197 -5.01 8.09 -9.23
N VAL A 198 -3.77 8.52 -9.52
CA VAL A 198 -2.72 7.63 -10.05
C VAL A 198 -2.55 6.36 -9.23
N VAL A 199 -2.61 6.46 -7.91
CA VAL A 199 -2.43 5.33 -6.98
C VAL A 199 -3.61 4.33 -6.96
N ALA A 200 -4.74 4.66 -7.59
CA ALA A 200 -5.86 3.75 -7.81
C ALA A 200 -5.82 3.08 -9.20
N SER A 201 -4.90 3.46 -10.08
CA SER A 201 -4.82 2.93 -11.44
C SER A 201 -4.32 1.49 -11.49
N GLU A 202 -4.77 0.75 -12.52
CA GLU A 202 -4.21 -0.58 -12.80
C GLU A 202 -2.73 -0.50 -13.20
N VAL A 203 -2.29 0.57 -13.87
CA VAL A 203 -0.86 0.77 -14.22
C VAL A 203 0.00 0.82 -12.96
N MET A 204 -0.44 1.50 -11.90
CA MET A 204 0.25 1.49 -10.59
C MET A 204 0.33 0.08 -10.01
N ALA A 205 -0.75 -0.69 -10.04
CA ALA A 205 -0.76 -2.06 -9.54
C ALA A 205 0.18 -2.97 -10.35
N ILE A 206 0.15 -2.87 -11.68
CA ILE A 206 1.07 -3.57 -12.59
C ILE A 206 2.53 -3.21 -12.26
N PHE A 207 2.83 -1.93 -12.16
CA PHE A 207 4.16 -1.42 -11.82
C PHE A 207 4.70 -2.04 -10.52
N CYS A 208 3.86 -2.16 -9.50
CA CYS A 208 4.25 -2.72 -8.21
C CYS A 208 4.37 -4.26 -8.20
N LEU A 209 3.70 -4.96 -9.14
CA LEU A 209 3.73 -6.42 -9.22
C LEU A 209 4.71 -6.94 -10.28
N ALA A 210 5.16 -6.09 -11.21
CA ALA A 210 6.13 -6.46 -12.24
C ALA A 210 7.47 -6.85 -11.63
N THR A 211 8.14 -7.81 -12.26
CA THR A 211 9.43 -8.36 -11.82
C THR A 211 10.59 -8.03 -12.75
N SER A 212 10.30 -7.55 -13.96
CA SER A 212 11.25 -7.09 -14.97
C SER A 212 10.58 -6.15 -15.97
N ILE A 213 11.36 -5.56 -16.87
CA ILE A 213 10.83 -4.73 -17.99
C ILE A 213 9.97 -5.59 -18.93
N GLU A 214 10.37 -6.82 -19.21
CA GLU A 214 9.62 -7.74 -20.07
C GLU A 214 8.29 -8.12 -19.42
N ASP A 215 8.29 -8.43 -18.12
CA ASP A 215 7.06 -8.71 -17.37
C ASP A 215 6.14 -7.48 -17.31
N LEU A 216 6.70 -6.28 -17.08
CA LEU A 216 5.97 -5.03 -17.16
C LEU A 216 5.26 -4.87 -18.51
N LYS A 217 6.01 -5.04 -19.62
CA LYS A 217 5.48 -4.92 -20.97
C LYS A 217 4.36 -5.92 -21.25
N LYS A 218 4.54 -7.18 -20.84
CA LYS A 218 3.53 -8.23 -20.97
C LYS A 218 2.24 -7.88 -20.21
N ARG A 219 2.38 -7.45 -18.95
CA ARG A 219 1.26 -7.06 -18.09
C ARG A 219 0.51 -5.84 -18.65
N LEU A 220 1.22 -4.81 -19.08
CA LEU A 220 0.62 -3.64 -19.72
C LEU A 220 -0.18 -4.03 -20.96
N GLY A 221 0.32 -4.95 -21.77
CA GLY A 221 -0.38 -5.48 -22.94
C GLY A 221 -1.69 -6.18 -22.62
N ASN A 222 -1.83 -6.75 -21.44
CA ASN A 222 -3.02 -7.48 -21.00
C ASN A 222 -4.14 -6.59 -20.43
N ILE A 223 -3.89 -5.29 -20.21
CA ILE A 223 -4.92 -4.36 -19.74
C ILE A 223 -6.13 -4.41 -20.68
N VAL A 224 -7.31 -4.66 -20.13
CA VAL A 224 -8.57 -4.59 -20.87
C VAL A 224 -9.08 -3.16 -20.86
N VAL A 225 -9.15 -2.51 -22.02
CA VAL A 225 -9.60 -1.11 -22.15
C VAL A 225 -11.10 -0.96 -22.36
N GLY A 226 -11.74 -2.00 -22.86
CA GLY A 226 -13.17 -2.05 -23.14
C GLY A 226 -13.55 -3.31 -23.89
N TYR A 227 -14.75 -3.34 -24.45
CA TYR A 227 -15.30 -4.51 -25.13
C TYR A 227 -15.91 -4.12 -26.48
N THR A 228 -15.91 -5.07 -27.42
CA THR A 228 -16.68 -4.98 -28.67
C THR A 228 -18.17 -5.13 -28.40
N ARG A 229 -19.01 -4.89 -29.42
CA ARG A 229 -20.45 -5.15 -29.32
C ARG A 229 -20.77 -6.61 -28.99
N ASP A 230 -19.96 -7.54 -29.48
CA ASP A 230 -20.07 -8.97 -29.19
C ASP A 230 -19.44 -9.35 -27.84
N GLN A 231 -19.12 -8.39 -27.00
CA GLN A 231 -18.56 -8.55 -25.65
C GLN A 231 -17.17 -9.24 -25.60
N LYS A 232 -16.41 -9.16 -26.69
CA LYS A 232 -15.01 -9.59 -26.70
C LYS A 232 -14.14 -8.51 -26.07
N PRO A 233 -13.21 -8.85 -25.16
CA PRO A 233 -12.31 -7.86 -24.56
C PRO A 233 -11.34 -7.31 -25.61
N VAL A 234 -11.08 -6.02 -25.54
CA VAL A 234 -10.04 -5.33 -26.29
C VAL A 234 -8.95 -4.91 -25.31
N CYS A 235 -7.71 -5.32 -25.60
CA CYS A 235 -6.57 -5.10 -24.72
C CYS A 235 -5.64 -4.01 -25.24
N ALA A 236 -4.78 -3.49 -24.38
CA ALA A 236 -3.78 -2.48 -24.73
C ALA A 236 -2.82 -2.96 -25.82
N ARG A 237 -2.53 -4.26 -25.89
CA ARG A 237 -1.72 -4.84 -26.99
C ARG A 237 -2.41 -4.76 -28.37
N ASP A 238 -3.74 -4.82 -28.40
CA ASP A 238 -4.49 -4.71 -29.65
C ASP A 238 -4.43 -3.30 -30.24
N LEU A 239 -4.20 -2.31 -29.37
CA LEU A 239 -3.93 -0.92 -29.71
C LEU A 239 -2.42 -0.63 -29.93
N ASN A 240 -1.55 -1.62 -29.82
CA ASN A 240 -0.08 -1.48 -29.84
C ASN A 240 0.46 -0.47 -28.81
N ALA A 241 -0.25 -0.23 -27.71
CA ALA A 241 0.08 0.80 -26.71
C ALA A 241 1.20 0.37 -25.75
N HIS A 242 1.27 -0.91 -25.42
CA HIS A 242 2.10 -1.46 -24.33
C HIS A 242 3.61 -1.20 -24.49
N GLY A 243 4.12 -1.15 -25.72
CA GLY A 243 5.53 -0.82 -25.99
C GLY A 243 5.87 0.61 -25.57
N ALA A 244 5.09 1.60 -26.02
CA ALA A 244 5.29 3.00 -25.69
C ALA A 244 5.06 3.27 -24.18
N MET A 245 4.06 2.63 -23.58
CA MET A 245 3.84 2.68 -22.12
C MET A 245 5.06 2.17 -21.36
N THR A 246 5.66 1.07 -21.79
CA THR A 246 6.88 0.51 -21.17
C THR A 246 8.06 1.47 -21.28
N VAL A 247 8.23 2.15 -22.41
CA VAL A 247 9.28 3.16 -22.60
C VAL A 247 9.14 4.31 -21.59
N LEU A 248 7.92 4.78 -21.36
CA LEU A 248 7.66 5.81 -20.34
C LEU A 248 8.00 5.35 -18.92
N LEU A 249 7.87 4.06 -18.64
CA LEU A 249 8.04 3.48 -17.30
C LEU A 249 9.43 2.87 -17.06
N LYS A 250 10.30 2.77 -18.07
CA LYS A 250 11.57 2.03 -17.98
C LYS A 250 12.49 2.49 -16.86
N ASP A 251 12.61 3.80 -16.66
CA ASP A 251 13.46 4.37 -15.62
C ASP A 251 12.75 4.40 -14.26
N ALA A 252 11.43 4.66 -14.28
CA ALA A 252 10.60 4.60 -13.08
C ALA A 252 10.65 3.23 -12.40
N LEU A 253 10.70 2.13 -13.16
CA LEU A 253 10.67 0.77 -12.61
C LEU A 253 11.92 0.38 -11.80
N LYS A 254 13.03 1.10 -11.94
CA LYS A 254 14.21 0.92 -11.08
C LYS A 254 13.88 1.40 -9.65
N PRO A 255 14.19 0.63 -8.60
CA PRO A 255 13.82 1.01 -7.24
C PRO A 255 14.63 2.20 -6.72
N ASN A 256 13.96 3.09 -5.99
CA ASN A 256 14.54 4.28 -5.40
C ASN A 256 15.20 3.97 -4.06
N LEU A 257 16.47 4.31 -3.93
CA LEU A 257 17.24 4.21 -2.70
C LEU A 257 17.38 5.59 -2.04
N VAL A 258 17.04 5.64 -0.76
CA VAL A 258 17.18 6.79 0.14
C VAL A 258 17.73 6.32 1.49
N GLN A 259 17.70 7.18 2.50
CA GLN A 259 18.21 6.90 3.83
C GLN A 259 17.23 7.34 4.92
N THR A 260 17.39 6.79 6.12
CA THR A 260 16.71 7.29 7.32
C THR A 260 17.50 8.45 7.93
N LEU A 261 16.93 9.11 8.96
CA LEU A 261 17.65 10.10 9.77
C LEU A 261 18.94 9.53 10.40
N GLU A 262 18.98 8.23 10.64
CA GLU A 262 20.15 7.51 11.16
C GLU A 262 21.08 6.97 10.06
N ASN A 263 20.91 7.44 8.81
CA ASN A 263 21.66 7.05 7.63
C ASN A 263 21.61 5.53 7.30
N ASN A 264 20.52 4.86 7.64
CA ASN A 264 20.26 3.49 7.22
C ASN A 264 19.52 3.47 5.88
N PRO A 265 19.75 2.43 5.04
CA PRO A 265 19.18 2.40 3.70
C PRO A 265 17.68 2.10 3.72
N ALA A 266 16.95 2.75 2.83
CA ALA A 266 15.53 2.49 2.58
C ALA A 266 15.24 2.53 1.08
N PHE A 267 14.42 1.58 0.60
CA PHE A 267 13.81 1.62 -0.71
C PHE A 267 12.40 2.20 -0.62
N ILE A 268 12.10 3.18 -1.46
CA ILE A 268 10.76 3.76 -1.61
C ILE A 268 10.35 3.62 -3.06
N HIS A 269 9.34 2.79 -3.35
CA HIS A 269 9.03 2.47 -4.75
C HIS A 269 7.60 1.99 -4.92
N GLY A 270 6.84 2.71 -5.75
CA GLY A 270 5.43 2.47 -6.01
C GLY A 270 4.52 2.76 -4.81
N GLY A 271 3.23 2.93 -5.05
CA GLY A 271 2.32 3.33 -3.99
C GLY A 271 0.84 3.05 -4.26
N PRO A 272 0.44 1.80 -4.57
CA PRO A 272 -0.96 1.49 -4.85
C PRO A 272 -1.82 1.65 -3.60
N PHE A 273 -3.06 2.12 -3.77
CA PHE A 273 -4.02 2.20 -2.67
C PHE A 273 -4.39 0.80 -2.15
N ALA A 274 -4.54 0.69 -0.82
CA ALA A 274 -4.85 -0.58 -0.17
C ALA A 274 -6.35 -0.92 -0.13
N ASN A 275 -7.23 0.01 -0.47
CA ASN A 275 -8.68 -0.22 -0.53
C ASN A 275 -9.19 -0.64 -1.90
N ILE A 276 -8.39 -0.55 -2.95
CA ILE A 276 -8.76 -0.96 -4.31
C ILE A 276 -7.66 -1.76 -5.04
N ALA A 277 -6.44 -1.75 -4.52
CA ALA A 277 -5.31 -2.52 -5.00
C ALA A 277 -4.60 -3.19 -3.81
N HIS A 278 -3.41 -3.75 -4.02
CA HIS A 278 -2.73 -4.54 -2.99
C HIS A 278 -2.01 -3.73 -1.90
N GLY A 279 -1.93 -2.40 -2.04
CA GLY A 279 -1.52 -1.50 -0.94
C GLY A 279 -0.10 -1.68 -0.38
N CYS A 280 0.83 -2.14 -1.20
CA CYS A 280 2.21 -2.45 -0.79
C CYS A 280 3.20 -1.85 -1.79
N ASN A 281 4.45 -1.63 -1.37
CA ASN A 281 5.53 -1.23 -2.27
C ASN A 281 5.82 -2.30 -3.33
N SER A 282 6.67 -1.99 -4.31
CA SER A 282 6.95 -2.88 -5.43
C SER A 282 7.59 -4.20 -5.02
N VAL A 283 7.34 -5.24 -5.81
CA VAL A 283 8.01 -6.55 -5.69
C VAL A 283 9.50 -6.40 -5.92
N ILE A 284 9.91 -5.64 -6.94
CA ILE A 284 11.33 -5.42 -7.28
C ILE A 284 12.10 -4.83 -6.09
N ALA A 285 11.57 -3.80 -5.42
CA ALA A 285 12.24 -3.19 -4.28
C ALA A 285 12.36 -4.18 -3.09
N THR A 286 11.29 -4.93 -2.80
CA THR A 286 11.32 -5.92 -1.71
C THR A 286 12.28 -7.06 -2.00
N GLN A 287 12.29 -7.60 -3.21
CA GLN A 287 13.21 -8.67 -3.61
C GLN A 287 14.68 -8.19 -3.61
N ALA A 288 14.94 -6.98 -4.12
CA ALA A 288 16.28 -6.38 -4.06
C ALA A 288 16.75 -6.24 -2.60
N ALA A 289 15.92 -5.71 -1.72
CA ALA A 289 16.24 -5.55 -0.30
C ALA A 289 16.56 -6.90 0.37
N LEU A 290 15.78 -7.96 0.10
CA LEU A 290 16.02 -9.31 0.64
C LEU A 290 17.35 -9.90 0.21
N LYS A 291 17.84 -9.56 -0.99
CA LYS A 291 19.17 -10.00 -1.48
C LYS A 291 20.33 -9.17 -0.89
N LEU A 292 20.04 -7.99 -0.37
CA LEU A 292 21.05 -7.02 0.10
C LEU A 292 21.21 -6.99 1.61
N ALA A 293 20.24 -7.47 2.38
CA ALA A 293 20.25 -7.39 3.84
C ALA A 293 19.77 -8.69 4.50
N ASP A 294 20.10 -8.85 5.78
CA ASP A 294 19.68 -10.00 6.58
C ASP A 294 18.21 -9.87 7.03
N TYR A 295 17.75 -8.63 7.19
CA TYR A 295 16.39 -8.29 7.58
C TYR A 295 15.82 -7.21 6.66
N VAL A 296 14.58 -7.38 6.24
CA VAL A 296 13.82 -6.39 5.47
C VAL A 296 12.53 -6.07 6.19
N VAL A 297 12.32 -4.81 6.50
CA VAL A 297 11.10 -4.32 7.13
C VAL A 297 10.24 -3.64 6.07
N THR A 298 9.04 -4.14 5.86
CA THR A 298 8.06 -3.55 4.93
C THR A 298 6.70 -3.40 5.59
N GLU A 299 5.82 -2.61 4.97
CA GLU A 299 4.48 -2.40 5.49
C GLU A 299 3.38 -2.71 4.47
N ALA A 300 2.18 -2.98 4.97
CA ALA A 300 0.96 -3.03 4.19
C ALA A 300 0.00 -1.92 4.62
N GLY A 301 -0.76 -1.36 3.67
CA GLY A 301 -1.71 -0.27 3.95
C GLY A 301 -2.86 -0.71 4.85
N PHE A 302 -3.37 0.20 5.69
CA PHE A 302 -4.49 -0.05 6.61
C PHE A 302 -4.24 -1.16 7.64
N GLY A 303 -5.29 -1.88 8.05
CA GLY A 303 -5.22 -2.93 9.05
C GLY A 303 -4.85 -4.31 8.49
N ALA A 304 -4.63 -5.26 9.40
CA ALA A 304 -4.23 -6.61 9.03
C ALA A 304 -5.34 -7.39 8.30
N ASP A 305 -6.59 -6.96 8.43
CA ASP A 305 -7.73 -7.53 7.72
C ASP A 305 -7.78 -7.15 6.23
N LEU A 306 -7.22 -6.02 5.87
CA LEU A 306 -7.32 -5.44 4.53
C LEU A 306 -5.96 -5.40 3.82
N GLY A 307 -4.98 -4.69 4.41
CA GLY A 307 -3.66 -4.54 3.79
C GLY A 307 -2.79 -5.77 3.91
N ALA A 308 -2.70 -6.40 5.10
CA ALA A 308 -1.91 -7.62 5.24
C ALA A 308 -2.53 -8.80 4.49
N GLU A 309 -3.85 -8.89 4.41
CA GLU A 309 -4.53 -9.91 3.59
C GLU A 309 -4.07 -9.81 2.12
N LYS A 310 -4.11 -8.61 1.53
CA LYS A 310 -3.68 -8.39 0.14
C LYS A 310 -2.17 -8.54 -0.06
N PHE A 311 -1.38 -8.14 0.93
CA PHE A 311 0.07 -8.41 0.92
C PHE A 311 0.33 -9.91 0.78
N ILE A 312 -0.40 -10.74 1.52
CA ILE A 312 -0.26 -12.20 1.52
C ILE A 312 -0.87 -12.81 0.27
N ASP A 313 -2.17 -12.61 0.04
CA ASP A 313 -2.89 -13.32 -1.01
C ASP A 313 -2.66 -12.76 -2.42
N ILE A 314 -2.16 -11.53 -2.55
CA ILE A 314 -1.81 -10.96 -3.86
C ILE A 314 -0.29 -10.88 -4.01
N LYS A 315 0.40 -10.03 -3.23
CA LYS A 315 1.83 -9.77 -3.43
C LYS A 315 2.69 -11.01 -3.17
N CYS A 316 2.54 -11.66 -2.01
CA CYS A 316 3.32 -12.86 -1.69
C CYS A 316 3.00 -14.02 -2.64
N ARG A 317 1.73 -14.22 -2.97
CA ARG A 317 1.30 -15.28 -3.92
C ARG A 317 1.95 -15.11 -5.29
N LYS A 318 1.97 -13.88 -5.82
CA LYS A 318 2.54 -13.57 -7.14
C LYS A 318 4.08 -13.60 -7.17
N SER A 319 4.73 -13.25 -6.07
CA SER A 319 6.19 -13.05 -6.02
C SER A 319 6.95 -14.15 -5.29
N GLY A 320 6.26 -15.10 -4.65
CA GLY A 320 6.90 -16.13 -3.83
C GLY A 320 7.44 -15.65 -2.47
N LEU A 321 7.22 -14.39 -2.11
CA LEU A 321 7.63 -13.82 -0.83
C LEU A 321 6.94 -14.51 0.35
N ARG A 322 7.66 -14.65 1.47
CA ARG A 322 7.13 -15.25 2.70
C ARG A 322 7.60 -14.47 3.92
N PRO A 323 6.72 -13.77 4.64
CA PRO A 323 7.08 -13.10 5.89
C PRO A 323 7.55 -14.09 6.94
N SER A 324 8.63 -13.73 7.64
CA SER A 324 9.17 -14.52 8.77
C SER A 324 8.55 -14.10 10.09
N ALA A 325 8.16 -12.83 10.22
CA ALA A 325 7.51 -12.27 11.39
C ALA A 325 6.59 -11.12 10.99
N ALA A 326 5.64 -10.79 11.87
CA ALA A 326 4.78 -9.62 11.71
C ALA A 326 4.81 -8.74 12.98
N VAL A 327 4.70 -7.43 12.78
CA VAL A 327 4.50 -6.44 13.84
C VAL A 327 3.12 -5.83 13.66
N ILE A 328 2.29 -5.92 14.69
CA ILE A 328 0.95 -5.32 14.70
C ILE A 328 1.02 -4.04 15.51
N VAL A 329 0.90 -2.91 14.82
CA VAL A 329 0.93 -1.59 15.44
C VAL A 329 -0.45 -1.26 16.01
N ALA A 330 -0.48 -0.80 17.25
CA ALA A 330 -1.67 -0.33 17.91
C ALA A 330 -1.38 0.90 18.80
N THR A 331 -2.44 1.63 19.16
CA THR A 331 -2.40 2.70 20.15
C THR A 331 -3.53 2.54 21.13
N VAL A 332 -3.32 2.96 22.38
CA VAL A 332 -4.40 2.99 23.39
C VAL A 332 -5.58 3.81 22.90
N ARG A 333 -5.31 4.95 22.25
CA ARG A 333 -6.35 5.81 21.66
C ARG A 333 -7.20 5.08 20.62
N ALA A 334 -6.57 4.37 19.69
CA ALA A 334 -7.29 3.64 18.66
C ALA A 334 -8.17 2.54 19.26
N MET A 335 -7.67 1.80 20.24
CA MET A 335 -8.47 0.79 20.94
C MET A 335 -9.64 1.40 21.72
N LYS A 336 -9.43 2.52 22.43
CA LYS A 336 -10.55 3.24 23.07
C LYS A 336 -11.60 3.70 22.05
N TYR A 337 -11.17 4.21 20.90
CA TYR A 337 -12.10 4.56 19.82
C TYR A 337 -12.92 3.36 19.34
N HIS A 338 -12.29 2.21 19.13
CA HIS A 338 -12.99 0.96 18.78
C HIS A 338 -13.91 0.47 19.90
N GLY A 339 -13.65 0.83 21.15
CA GLY A 339 -14.52 0.58 22.29
C GLY A 339 -15.65 1.58 22.51
N GLY A 340 -15.81 2.54 21.58
CA GLY A 340 -16.89 3.51 21.57
C GLY A 340 -16.57 4.87 22.18
N ALA A 341 -15.32 5.13 22.61
CA ALA A 341 -14.94 6.44 23.13
C ALA A 341 -15.06 7.53 22.05
N ASP A 342 -15.41 8.75 22.49
CA ASP A 342 -15.47 9.93 21.64
C ASP A 342 -14.05 10.47 21.35
N LEU A 343 -13.80 10.94 20.13
CA LEU A 343 -12.51 11.52 19.74
C LEU A 343 -12.11 12.74 20.59
N LYS A 344 -13.08 13.51 21.08
CA LYS A 344 -12.82 14.70 21.92
C LYS A 344 -12.27 14.32 23.29
N THR A 345 -12.59 13.14 23.80
CA THR A 345 -12.17 12.65 25.14
C THR A 345 -11.19 11.50 25.05
N ILE A 346 -10.69 11.17 23.85
CA ILE A 346 -9.86 10.00 23.59
C ILE A 346 -8.55 9.98 24.39
N THR A 347 -8.07 11.14 24.81
CA THR A 347 -6.84 11.29 25.62
C THR A 347 -7.08 11.15 27.13
N THR A 348 -8.34 11.12 27.59
CA THR A 348 -8.69 10.89 28.99
C THR A 348 -8.66 9.39 29.28
N GLU A 349 -8.19 8.99 30.47
CA GLU A 349 -8.22 7.59 30.90
C GLU A 349 -9.63 7.00 30.75
N ASN A 350 -9.73 5.85 30.11
CA ASN A 350 -10.99 5.11 29.97
C ASN A 350 -10.73 3.62 29.77
N VAL A 351 -10.51 2.93 30.89
CA VAL A 351 -10.21 1.50 30.94
C VAL A 351 -11.35 0.66 30.37
N ASP A 352 -12.61 1.08 30.60
CA ASP A 352 -13.80 0.36 30.09
C ASP A 352 -13.89 0.43 28.56
N ALA A 353 -13.68 1.60 27.96
CA ALA A 353 -13.65 1.73 26.53
C ALA A 353 -12.47 0.96 25.92
N LEU A 354 -11.29 1.00 26.56
CA LEU A 354 -10.14 0.20 26.16
C LEU A 354 -10.47 -1.29 26.18
N ALA A 355 -11.04 -1.80 27.28
CA ALA A 355 -11.41 -3.21 27.43
C ALA A 355 -12.37 -3.69 26.32
N LYS A 356 -13.36 -2.86 25.98
CA LYS A 356 -14.30 -3.12 24.88
C LYS A 356 -13.63 -3.09 23.51
N GLY A 357 -12.68 -2.17 23.28
CA GLY A 357 -12.04 -1.98 21.99
C GLY A 357 -10.88 -2.95 21.71
N MET A 358 -10.33 -3.57 22.74
CA MET A 358 -9.25 -4.56 22.57
C MET A 358 -9.64 -5.76 21.70
N VAL A 359 -10.92 -6.06 21.57
CA VAL A 359 -11.40 -7.12 20.66
C VAL A 359 -10.97 -6.88 19.21
N ASN A 360 -10.73 -5.61 18.81
CA ASN A 360 -10.20 -5.28 17.50
C ASN A 360 -8.75 -5.76 17.36
N LEU A 361 -7.89 -5.45 18.32
CA LEU A 361 -6.51 -5.92 18.36
C LEU A 361 -6.45 -7.46 18.43
N GLU A 362 -7.24 -8.07 19.28
CA GLU A 362 -7.30 -9.53 19.45
C GLU A 362 -7.66 -10.22 18.14
N ARG A 363 -8.62 -9.70 17.37
CA ARG A 363 -9.00 -10.23 16.06
C ARG A 363 -7.86 -10.11 15.05
N HIS A 364 -7.14 -8.98 15.01
CA HIS A 364 -5.99 -8.81 14.13
C HIS A 364 -4.85 -9.77 14.48
N VAL A 365 -4.56 -9.95 15.77
CA VAL A 365 -3.58 -10.95 16.26
C VAL A 365 -3.98 -12.35 15.83
N GLU A 366 -5.24 -12.73 16.04
CA GLU A 366 -5.78 -14.03 15.66
C GLU A 366 -5.65 -14.26 14.14
N ASN A 367 -5.96 -13.26 13.31
CA ASN A 367 -5.81 -13.35 11.86
C ASN A 367 -4.35 -13.59 11.47
N VAL A 368 -3.41 -12.84 12.04
CA VAL A 368 -1.99 -12.98 11.72
C VAL A 368 -1.45 -14.34 12.14
N GLN A 369 -1.74 -14.79 13.36
CA GLN A 369 -1.22 -16.04 13.88
C GLN A 369 -1.90 -17.28 13.27
N ARG A 370 -3.23 -17.28 13.19
CA ARG A 370 -4.00 -18.48 12.79
C ARG A 370 -4.30 -18.54 11.31
N ASN A 371 -4.72 -17.42 10.72
CA ASN A 371 -5.13 -17.41 9.32
C ASN A 371 -3.96 -17.23 8.36
N TYR A 372 -2.93 -16.46 8.74
CA TYR A 372 -1.71 -16.29 7.94
C TYR A 372 -0.55 -17.15 8.42
N GLY A 373 -0.60 -17.68 9.64
CA GLY A 373 0.43 -18.56 10.21
C GLY A 373 1.78 -17.87 10.46
N ILE A 374 1.75 -16.56 10.77
CA ILE A 374 2.96 -15.75 10.96
C ILE A 374 3.14 -15.44 12.45
N PRO A 375 4.32 -15.72 13.05
CA PRO A 375 4.60 -15.29 14.41
C PRO A 375 4.62 -13.76 14.49
N CYS A 376 4.03 -13.19 15.56
CA CYS A 376 3.86 -11.75 15.64
C CYS A 376 4.13 -11.18 17.04
N VAL A 377 4.40 -9.87 17.06
CA VAL A 377 4.50 -9.02 18.25
C VAL A 377 3.58 -7.81 18.08
N VAL A 378 3.02 -7.33 19.19
CA VAL A 378 2.25 -6.08 19.22
C VAL A 378 3.18 -4.94 19.62
N SER A 379 3.26 -3.91 18.78
CA SER A 379 3.97 -2.66 19.07
C SER A 379 2.97 -1.58 19.44
N ILE A 380 3.07 -1.07 20.64
CA ILE A 380 2.25 0.06 21.10
C ILE A 380 3.03 1.35 20.92
N ASN A 381 2.56 2.21 20.04
CA ASN A 381 3.04 3.57 19.94
C ASN A 381 2.52 4.35 21.14
N LYS A 382 3.39 4.57 22.12
CA LYS A 382 3.06 5.20 23.39
C LYS A 382 2.85 6.70 23.23
N PHE A 383 1.75 7.19 23.80
CA PHE A 383 1.49 8.62 23.98
C PHE A 383 1.60 9.02 25.46
N THR A 384 1.88 10.29 25.71
CA THR A 384 1.98 10.83 27.08
C THR A 384 0.69 10.74 27.88
N SER A 385 -0.45 10.60 27.19
CA SER A 385 -1.77 10.44 27.79
C SER A 385 -2.11 9.02 28.22
N ASP A 386 -1.30 8.03 27.84
CA ASP A 386 -1.56 6.62 28.15
C ASP A 386 -1.23 6.35 29.62
N THR A 387 -2.20 5.83 30.37
CA THR A 387 -2.05 5.60 31.82
C THR A 387 -1.56 4.19 32.11
N ASN A 388 -1.01 3.98 33.31
CA ASN A 388 -0.54 2.66 33.72
C ASN A 388 -1.69 1.66 33.79
N ALA A 389 -2.89 2.05 34.25
CA ALA A 389 -4.05 1.18 34.30
C ALA A 389 -4.48 0.69 32.91
N GLU A 390 -4.41 1.55 31.90
CA GLU A 390 -4.69 1.19 30.52
C GLU A 390 -3.62 0.24 29.95
N LEU A 391 -2.36 0.50 30.23
CA LEU A 391 -1.25 -0.33 29.77
C LEU A 391 -1.24 -1.71 30.45
N ASP A 392 -1.52 -1.77 31.76
CA ASP A 392 -1.59 -3.04 32.50
C ASP A 392 -2.68 -3.95 31.96
N LEU A 393 -3.88 -3.39 31.69
CA LEU A 393 -4.96 -4.14 31.05
C LEU A 393 -4.54 -4.73 29.69
N LEU A 394 -3.86 -3.93 28.88
CA LEU A 394 -3.38 -4.34 27.56
C LEU A 394 -2.36 -5.48 27.68
N TYR A 395 -1.37 -5.34 28.56
CA TYR A 395 -0.37 -6.38 28.79
C TYR A 395 -1.01 -7.69 29.25
N ASP A 396 -1.95 -7.63 30.21
CA ASP A 396 -2.64 -8.81 30.73
C ASP A 396 -3.43 -9.55 29.65
N ARG A 397 -4.12 -8.81 28.78
CA ARG A 397 -4.91 -9.38 27.69
C ARG A 397 -4.01 -10.06 26.63
N MET A 398 -2.94 -9.41 26.20
CA MET A 398 -2.02 -9.96 25.21
C MET A 398 -1.21 -11.13 25.78
N LYS A 399 -0.82 -11.08 27.05
CA LYS A 399 -0.18 -12.21 27.73
C LYS A 399 -1.06 -13.47 27.72
N LYS A 400 -2.38 -13.33 27.92
CA LYS A 400 -3.33 -14.45 27.81
C LYS A 400 -3.40 -15.04 26.42
N MET A 401 -3.15 -14.25 25.39
CA MET A 401 -3.06 -14.70 23.99
C MET A 401 -1.69 -15.29 23.64
N GLY A 402 -0.70 -15.20 24.53
CA GLY A 402 0.66 -15.66 24.27
C GLY A 402 1.44 -14.79 23.27
N VAL A 403 1.10 -13.49 23.19
CA VAL A 403 1.69 -12.54 22.24
C VAL A 403 2.54 -11.51 22.98
N PRO A 404 3.80 -11.32 22.65
CA PRO A 404 4.63 -10.28 23.23
C PRO A 404 4.10 -8.89 22.85
N VAL A 405 4.21 -7.95 23.79
CA VAL A 405 3.86 -6.54 23.62
C VAL A 405 5.05 -5.68 23.98
N VAL A 406 5.34 -4.67 23.16
CA VAL A 406 6.39 -3.69 23.40
C VAL A 406 5.83 -2.29 23.35
N LEU A 407 6.18 -1.47 24.32
CA LEU A 407 5.97 -0.01 24.24
C LEU A 407 7.12 0.58 23.45
N ALA A 408 6.82 1.20 22.31
CA ALA A 408 7.81 1.77 21.43
C ALA A 408 7.84 3.30 21.54
N SER A 409 9.04 3.86 21.71
CA SER A 409 9.31 5.31 21.84
C SER A 409 10.14 5.86 20.66
N HIS A 410 10.17 5.15 19.55
CA HIS A 410 10.97 5.50 18.36
C HIS A 410 10.61 6.87 17.77
N TRP A 411 9.39 7.37 17.96
CA TRP A 411 9.04 8.72 17.52
C TRP A 411 9.93 9.79 18.16
N GLY A 412 10.25 9.65 19.44
CA GLY A 412 11.11 10.58 20.18
C GLY A 412 12.58 10.21 20.23
N GLU A 413 12.92 8.92 20.09
CA GLU A 413 14.25 8.36 20.37
C GLU A 413 14.88 7.61 19.18
N GLY A 414 14.24 7.66 17.99
CA GLY A 414 14.76 6.96 16.81
C GLY A 414 14.87 5.45 17.01
N GLY A 415 15.86 4.83 16.39
CA GLY A 415 16.07 3.37 16.45
C GLY A 415 16.30 2.85 17.86
N LYS A 416 16.95 3.61 18.73
CA LYS A 416 17.13 3.25 20.15
C LYS A 416 15.79 2.98 20.84
N GLY A 417 14.77 3.81 20.55
CA GLY A 417 13.43 3.68 21.15
C GLY A 417 12.63 2.46 20.70
N ALA A 418 13.12 1.70 19.72
CA ALA A 418 12.52 0.44 19.27
C ALA A 418 13.48 -0.76 19.39
N ALA A 419 14.60 -0.63 20.14
CA ALA A 419 15.59 -1.69 20.28
C ALA A 419 15.02 -2.98 20.91
N GLU A 420 14.12 -2.86 21.90
CA GLU A 420 13.41 -4.01 22.49
C GLU A 420 12.55 -4.72 21.44
N LEU A 421 11.77 -3.94 20.66
CA LEU A 421 10.97 -4.47 19.56
C LEU A 421 11.85 -5.22 18.55
N ALA A 422 13.00 -4.66 18.17
CA ALA A 422 13.93 -5.28 17.24
C ALA A 422 14.45 -6.62 17.76
N ASN A 423 14.83 -6.72 19.05
CA ASN A 423 15.29 -7.97 19.65
C ASN A 423 14.22 -9.06 19.64
N ILE A 424 12.96 -8.71 19.95
CA ILE A 424 11.84 -9.64 19.90
C ILE A 424 11.58 -10.10 18.47
N VAL A 425 11.58 -9.18 17.49
CA VAL A 425 11.38 -9.50 16.08
C VAL A 425 12.46 -10.43 15.55
N VAL A 426 13.73 -10.22 15.91
CA VAL A 426 14.83 -11.15 15.56
C VAL A 426 14.53 -12.56 16.10
N GLY A 427 14.12 -12.67 17.37
CA GLY A 427 13.73 -13.95 17.95
C GLY A 427 12.51 -14.61 17.26
N LEU A 428 11.53 -13.83 16.83
CA LEU A 428 10.39 -14.34 16.06
C LEU A 428 10.81 -14.85 14.67
N CYS A 429 11.75 -14.17 14.01
CA CYS A 429 12.27 -14.59 12.70
C CYS A 429 13.01 -15.93 12.73
N GLU A 430 13.49 -16.38 13.89
CA GLU A 430 14.14 -17.70 14.07
C GLU A 430 13.12 -18.83 14.31
N GLN A 431 11.86 -18.47 14.61
CA GLN A 431 10.80 -19.47 14.79
C GLN A 431 10.35 -20.03 13.43
N LYS A 432 9.84 -21.26 13.47
CA LYS A 432 9.21 -21.85 12.27
C LYS A 432 7.88 -21.14 12.00
N SER A 433 7.78 -20.50 10.85
CA SER A 433 6.51 -19.93 10.36
C SER A 433 5.67 -21.04 9.71
N ASP A 434 4.36 -21.05 10.01
CA ASP A 434 3.36 -21.88 9.32
C ASP A 434 2.61 -21.02 8.29
N PHE A 435 3.37 -20.23 7.53
CA PHE A 435 2.84 -19.28 6.56
C PHE A 435 1.90 -19.96 5.56
N LYS A 436 0.71 -19.39 5.40
CA LYS A 436 -0.32 -19.91 4.50
C LYS A 436 -1.17 -18.79 3.91
N PHE A 437 -1.74 -19.07 2.75
CA PHE A 437 -2.72 -18.23 2.10
C PHE A 437 -4.12 -18.47 2.69
N VAL A 438 -5.00 -17.47 2.56
CA VAL A 438 -6.38 -17.56 3.08
C VAL A 438 -7.22 -18.54 2.26
N TYR A 439 -6.91 -18.67 0.96
CA TYR A 439 -7.61 -19.52 0.01
C TYR A 439 -6.63 -20.17 -0.97
N ASP A 440 -7.08 -21.24 -1.63
CA ASP A 440 -6.31 -21.93 -2.67
C ASP A 440 -6.47 -21.24 -4.03
N GLU A 441 -5.45 -21.34 -4.87
CA GLU A 441 -5.49 -20.78 -6.22
C GLU A 441 -6.60 -21.39 -7.07
N GLN A 442 -6.89 -22.68 -6.86
CA GLN A 442 -7.92 -23.43 -7.57
C GLN A 442 -9.35 -23.13 -7.11
N ASP A 443 -9.53 -22.44 -6.01
CA ASP A 443 -10.87 -21.98 -5.61
C ASP A 443 -11.46 -21.07 -6.67
N THR A 444 -12.77 -21.12 -6.86
CA THR A 444 -13.47 -20.16 -7.73
C THR A 444 -13.37 -18.73 -7.16
N LEU A 445 -13.55 -17.74 -8.01
CA LEU A 445 -13.56 -16.32 -7.56
C LEU A 445 -14.57 -16.09 -6.43
N TRP A 446 -15.73 -16.77 -6.50
CA TRP A 446 -16.74 -16.67 -5.44
C TRP A 446 -16.31 -17.35 -4.14
N GLU A 447 -15.67 -18.51 -4.21
CA GLU A 447 -15.14 -19.19 -3.02
C GLU A 447 -14.01 -18.39 -2.36
N LYS A 448 -13.13 -17.75 -3.15
CA LYS A 448 -12.05 -16.90 -2.64
C LYS A 448 -12.60 -15.75 -1.78
N VAL A 449 -13.56 -14.98 -2.29
CA VAL A 449 -14.15 -13.88 -1.52
C VAL A 449 -14.92 -14.40 -0.29
N ASN A 450 -15.60 -15.55 -0.37
CA ASN A 450 -16.25 -16.17 0.78
C ASN A 450 -15.25 -16.58 1.86
N LYS A 451 -14.12 -17.18 1.48
CA LYS A 451 -13.06 -17.58 2.43
C LYS A 451 -12.47 -16.36 3.16
N ILE A 452 -12.19 -15.26 2.44
CA ILE A 452 -11.75 -14.00 3.07
C ILE A 452 -12.81 -13.48 4.04
N ALA A 453 -14.04 -13.33 3.58
CA ALA A 453 -15.13 -12.79 4.39
C ALA A 453 -15.37 -13.60 5.68
N LYS A 454 -15.37 -14.93 5.58
CA LYS A 454 -15.62 -15.81 6.73
C LYS A 454 -14.42 -15.93 7.66
N LYS A 455 -13.21 -16.13 7.14
CA LYS A 455 -12.02 -16.35 7.96
C LYS A 455 -11.47 -15.05 8.55
N ILE A 456 -11.39 -13.98 7.76
CA ILE A 456 -10.73 -12.73 8.15
C ILE A 456 -11.72 -11.76 8.76
N TYR A 457 -12.90 -11.58 8.15
CA TYR A 457 -13.88 -10.60 8.61
C TYR A 457 -14.90 -11.17 9.61
N ARG A 458 -15.04 -12.51 9.70
CA ARG A 458 -16.06 -13.19 10.50
C ARG A 458 -17.48 -12.85 10.06
N ALA A 459 -17.66 -12.63 8.77
CA ALA A 459 -18.97 -12.46 8.18
C ALA A 459 -19.75 -13.78 8.14
N SER A 460 -21.08 -13.70 8.25
CA SER A 460 -21.97 -14.87 8.10
C SER A 460 -22.05 -15.33 6.66
N GLU A 461 -22.17 -14.39 5.74
CA GLU A 461 -22.30 -14.70 4.30
C GLU A 461 -21.77 -13.59 3.40
N VAL A 462 -21.57 -13.92 2.13
CA VAL A 462 -21.30 -12.99 1.04
C VAL A 462 -22.49 -13.01 0.08
N THR A 463 -23.01 -11.84 -0.26
CA THR A 463 -24.12 -11.65 -1.19
C THR A 463 -23.71 -10.82 -2.39
N ALA A 464 -24.44 -10.94 -3.48
CA ALA A 464 -24.37 -10.08 -4.66
C ALA A 464 -25.66 -10.19 -5.44
N ASP A 465 -26.04 -9.16 -6.17
CA ASP A 465 -27.17 -9.23 -7.07
C ASP A 465 -26.90 -10.18 -8.26
N THR A 466 -27.96 -10.55 -8.99
CA THR A 466 -27.86 -11.48 -10.13
C THR A 466 -26.91 -10.98 -11.21
N LYS A 467 -26.85 -9.67 -11.47
CA LYS A 467 -25.97 -9.08 -12.49
C LYS A 467 -24.51 -9.29 -12.10
N VAL A 468 -24.14 -8.96 -10.87
CA VAL A 468 -22.78 -9.11 -10.35
C VAL A 468 -22.38 -10.59 -10.29
N ARG A 469 -23.29 -11.46 -9.84
CA ARG A 469 -23.05 -12.93 -9.84
C ARG A 469 -22.75 -13.45 -11.24
N ASN A 470 -23.50 -13.01 -12.24
CA ASN A 470 -23.28 -13.40 -13.64
C ASN A 470 -21.96 -12.87 -14.18
N GLN A 471 -21.55 -11.64 -13.80
CA GLN A 471 -20.25 -11.10 -14.18
C GLN A 471 -19.09 -11.91 -13.56
N ILE A 472 -19.17 -12.27 -12.28
CA ILE A 472 -18.16 -13.12 -11.62
C ILE A 472 -18.07 -14.48 -12.32
N LYS A 473 -19.22 -15.11 -12.63
CA LYS A 473 -19.28 -16.36 -13.36
C LYS A 473 -18.63 -16.24 -14.74
N LYS A 474 -18.95 -15.17 -15.48
CA LYS A 474 -18.33 -14.92 -16.78
C LYS A 474 -16.81 -14.78 -16.70
N LEU A 475 -16.28 -14.01 -15.73
CA LEU A 475 -14.84 -13.90 -15.52
C LEU A 475 -14.19 -15.27 -15.21
N GLN A 476 -14.88 -16.12 -14.46
CA GLN A 476 -14.44 -17.49 -14.21
C GLN A 476 -14.36 -18.31 -15.51
N GLU A 477 -15.39 -18.22 -16.34
CA GLU A 477 -15.49 -18.93 -17.64
C GLU A 477 -14.49 -18.38 -18.67
N ASP A 478 -14.21 -17.07 -18.65
CA ASP A 478 -13.24 -16.41 -19.53
C ASP A 478 -11.77 -16.72 -19.15
N GLY A 479 -11.52 -17.55 -18.11
CA GLY A 479 -10.20 -18.03 -17.73
C GLY A 479 -9.51 -17.23 -16.62
N TYR A 480 -10.16 -16.26 -16.02
CA TYR A 480 -9.61 -15.44 -14.92
C TYR A 480 -9.83 -16.03 -13.52
N GLY A 481 -10.38 -17.24 -13.44
CA GLY A 481 -10.71 -17.90 -12.17
C GLY A 481 -9.53 -18.16 -11.25
N HIS A 482 -8.33 -18.32 -11.81
CA HIS A 482 -7.09 -18.51 -11.05
C HIS A 482 -6.52 -17.21 -10.44
N TYR A 483 -7.03 -16.03 -10.83
CA TYR A 483 -6.58 -14.78 -10.27
C TYR A 483 -6.95 -14.64 -8.78
N PRO A 484 -6.09 -14.04 -7.96
CA PRO A 484 -6.47 -13.65 -6.61
C PRO A 484 -7.58 -12.60 -6.63
N VAL A 485 -8.33 -12.51 -5.55
CA VAL A 485 -9.34 -11.47 -5.37
C VAL A 485 -8.84 -10.34 -4.48
N CYS A 486 -9.20 -9.12 -4.83
CA CYS A 486 -8.91 -7.91 -4.08
C CYS A 486 -10.22 -7.35 -3.53
N VAL A 487 -10.48 -7.57 -2.24
CA VAL A 487 -11.70 -7.04 -1.61
C VAL A 487 -11.54 -5.55 -1.35
N ALA A 488 -12.38 -4.74 -1.98
CA ALA A 488 -12.44 -3.29 -1.82
C ALA A 488 -13.61 -2.92 -0.89
N LYS A 489 -13.28 -2.58 0.35
CA LYS A 489 -14.24 -2.20 1.40
C LYS A 489 -13.71 -1.06 2.25
N THR A 490 -14.52 -0.55 3.18
CA THR A 490 -14.04 0.39 4.20
C THR A 490 -12.87 -0.19 4.99
N GLN A 491 -11.88 0.64 5.26
CA GLN A 491 -10.73 0.28 6.09
C GLN A 491 -11.01 0.36 7.60
N SER A 492 -12.10 1.01 8.00
CA SER A 492 -12.36 1.37 9.39
C SER A 492 -13.05 0.28 10.21
N SER A 493 -13.46 -0.81 9.57
CA SER A 493 -14.18 -1.93 10.20
C SER A 493 -13.82 -3.25 9.52
N PHE A 494 -13.93 -4.36 10.25
CA PHE A 494 -13.93 -5.70 9.64
C PHE A 494 -15.13 -5.94 8.72
N SER A 495 -16.24 -5.24 8.95
CA SER A 495 -17.43 -5.28 8.09
C SER A 495 -17.31 -4.33 6.89
N THR A 496 -18.37 -4.23 6.09
CA THR A 496 -18.51 -3.23 5.03
C THR A 496 -19.18 -1.93 5.51
N ASP A 497 -19.58 -1.86 6.78
CA ASP A 497 -20.14 -0.67 7.43
C ASP A 497 -19.09 -0.02 8.35
N PRO A 498 -18.62 1.21 8.04
CA PRO A 498 -17.61 1.90 8.83
C PRO A 498 -18.07 2.28 10.25
N SER A 499 -19.37 2.25 10.53
CA SER A 499 -19.92 2.54 11.85
C SER A 499 -19.77 1.38 12.85
N LEU A 500 -19.60 0.16 12.36
CA LEU A 500 -19.43 -1.04 13.19
C LEU A 500 -17.99 -1.14 13.67
N ARG A 501 -17.72 -0.60 14.85
CA ARG A 501 -16.40 -0.58 15.50
C ARG A 501 -16.08 -1.90 16.21
N GLY A 502 -14.85 -2.03 16.69
CA GLY A 502 -14.39 -3.20 17.41
C GLY A 502 -14.15 -4.41 16.51
N ALA A 503 -14.80 -5.51 16.78
CA ALA A 503 -14.68 -6.75 16.01
C ALA A 503 -16.08 -7.33 15.70
N PRO A 504 -16.84 -6.71 14.78
CA PRO A 504 -18.17 -7.19 14.41
C PRO A 504 -18.11 -8.63 13.87
N VAL A 505 -19.16 -9.40 14.15
CA VAL A 505 -19.38 -10.78 13.67
C VAL A 505 -20.74 -10.88 12.99
N ASP A 506 -20.96 -11.95 12.26
CA ASP A 506 -22.26 -12.31 11.67
C ASP A 506 -22.88 -11.23 10.76
N HIS A 507 -22.06 -10.30 10.27
CA HIS A 507 -22.47 -9.32 9.27
C HIS A 507 -22.42 -9.92 7.87
N VAL A 508 -23.11 -9.26 6.93
CA VAL A 508 -23.14 -9.65 5.52
C VAL A 508 -22.14 -8.80 4.74
N VAL A 509 -21.36 -9.44 3.87
CA VAL A 509 -20.50 -8.76 2.89
C VAL A 509 -21.21 -8.76 1.55
N ASN A 510 -21.67 -7.59 1.09
CA ASN A 510 -22.36 -7.45 -0.19
C ASN A 510 -21.39 -6.98 -1.27
N VAL A 511 -21.15 -7.81 -2.30
CA VAL A 511 -20.39 -7.45 -3.50
C VAL A 511 -21.30 -6.66 -4.45
N ARG A 512 -21.04 -5.36 -4.59
CA ARG A 512 -21.85 -4.44 -5.41
C ARG A 512 -21.39 -4.36 -6.86
N GLU A 513 -20.10 -4.59 -7.09
CA GLU A 513 -19.45 -4.49 -8.40
C GLU A 513 -18.25 -5.41 -8.44
N VAL A 514 -17.91 -5.90 -9.62
CA VAL A 514 -16.68 -6.63 -9.89
C VAL A 514 -15.90 -5.93 -11.01
N ARG A 515 -14.59 -5.79 -10.83
CA ARG A 515 -13.69 -5.19 -11.82
C ARG A 515 -12.53 -6.14 -12.12
N LEU A 516 -12.22 -6.32 -13.39
CA LEU A 516 -11.07 -7.10 -13.82
C LEU A 516 -9.85 -6.18 -13.97
N ALA A 517 -8.78 -6.49 -13.27
CA ALA A 517 -7.45 -5.90 -13.48
C ALA A 517 -6.56 -6.97 -14.15
N ALA A 518 -6.78 -7.17 -15.46
CA ALA A 518 -6.18 -8.28 -16.21
C ALA A 518 -4.67 -8.18 -16.33
N GLY A 519 -4.12 -6.97 -16.43
CA GLY A 519 -2.67 -6.74 -16.45
C GLY A 519 -2.02 -6.93 -15.08
N ALA A 520 -2.67 -6.47 -14.02
CA ALA A 520 -2.23 -6.70 -12.65
C ALA A 520 -2.49 -8.13 -12.18
N GLU A 521 -3.35 -8.87 -12.89
CA GLU A 521 -3.74 -10.25 -12.62
C GLU A 521 -4.42 -10.43 -11.25
N PHE A 522 -5.43 -9.62 -10.95
CA PHE A 522 -6.37 -9.84 -9.86
C PHE A 522 -7.78 -9.34 -10.22
N VAL A 523 -8.76 -9.79 -9.48
CA VAL A 523 -10.16 -9.38 -9.62
C VAL A 523 -10.59 -8.59 -8.40
N VAL A 524 -11.07 -7.35 -8.60
CA VAL A 524 -11.54 -6.48 -7.52
C VAL A 524 -13.00 -6.77 -7.22
N MET A 525 -13.29 -7.12 -5.96
CA MET A 525 -14.65 -7.30 -5.41
C MET A 525 -15.02 -6.04 -4.62
N VAL A 526 -15.81 -5.16 -5.22
CA VAL A 526 -16.20 -3.89 -4.59
C VAL A 526 -17.37 -4.14 -3.63
N CYS A 527 -17.10 -3.99 -2.34
CA CYS A 527 -18.04 -4.28 -1.25
C CYS A 527 -18.46 -3.03 -0.46
N GLY A 528 -18.18 -1.85 -0.97
CA GLY A 528 -18.50 -0.57 -0.31
C GLY A 528 -18.35 0.60 -1.25
N ASP A 529 -18.53 1.81 -0.73
CA ASP A 529 -18.29 3.04 -1.48
C ASP A 529 -16.78 3.30 -1.54
N ILE A 530 -16.17 2.99 -2.68
CA ILE A 530 -14.74 3.14 -2.90
C ILE A 530 -14.47 4.39 -3.71
N MET A 531 -13.70 5.30 -3.13
CA MET A 531 -13.35 6.56 -3.76
C MET A 531 -12.03 6.43 -4.52
N THR A 532 -12.11 6.41 -5.85
CA THR A 532 -10.94 6.35 -6.74
C THR A 532 -10.47 7.72 -7.22
N MET A 533 -11.23 8.78 -6.96
CA MET A 533 -10.83 10.19 -7.10
C MET A 533 -11.26 10.96 -5.85
N PRO A 534 -10.42 11.04 -4.82
CA PRO A 534 -10.72 11.79 -3.61
C PRO A 534 -10.90 13.29 -3.91
N GLY A 535 -11.69 13.96 -3.09
CA GLY A 535 -11.80 15.42 -3.14
C GLY A 535 -10.92 16.08 -2.09
N LEU A 536 -10.53 17.34 -2.34
CA LEU A 536 -9.92 18.16 -1.30
C LEU A 536 -10.93 18.44 -0.16
N PRO A 537 -10.51 18.47 1.11
CA PRO A 537 -11.37 18.83 2.23
C PRO A 537 -11.65 20.32 2.23
N LYS A 538 -12.54 20.77 3.15
CA LYS A 538 -12.86 22.20 3.31
C LYS A 538 -11.62 23.06 3.56
N ILE A 539 -10.66 22.56 4.32
CA ILE A 539 -9.36 23.19 4.59
C ILE A 539 -8.28 22.18 4.24
N PRO A 540 -7.75 22.19 3.01
CA PRO A 540 -6.72 21.26 2.58
C PRO A 540 -5.35 21.64 3.17
N SER A 541 -4.45 20.66 3.28
CA SER A 541 -3.05 20.89 3.67
C SER A 541 -2.36 21.91 2.77
N ALA A 542 -2.73 21.97 1.50
CA ALA A 542 -2.26 22.95 0.53
C ALA A 542 -2.33 24.42 1.02
N ASN A 543 -3.31 24.75 1.87
CA ASN A 543 -3.49 26.14 2.37
C ASN A 543 -2.36 26.59 3.32
N ARG A 544 -1.58 25.66 3.87
CA ARG A 544 -0.48 25.95 4.81
C ARG A 544 0.91 25.61 4.26
N ILE A 545 0.96 24.93 3.12
CA ILE A 545 2.23 24.58 2.45
C ILE A 545 2.72 25.82 1.69
N ASP A 546 3.96 26.26 1.96
CA ASP A 546 4.55 27.45 1.33
C ASP A 546 6.08 27.33 1.26
N ILE A 547 6.71 28.29 0.60
CA ILE A 547 8.16 28.46 0.57
C ILE A 547 8.50 29.75 1.31
N VAL A 548 9.18 29.63 2.45
CA VAL A 548 9.63 30.76 3.26
C VAL A 548 11.16 30.74 3.33
N ASN A 549 11.80 31.81 2.88
CA ASN A 549 13.27 31.93 2.86
C ASN A 549 13.96 30.75 2.13
N GLY A 550 13.36 30.28 1.04
CA GLY A 550 13.88 29.16 0.24
C GLY A 550 13.68 27.76 0.85
N LYS A 551 12.95 27.65 1.96
CA LYS A 551 12.62 26.38 2.61
C LYS A 551 11.13 26.09 2.50
N VAL A 552 10.77 24.83 2.28
CA VAL A 552 9.38 24.38 2.33
C VAL A 552 8.91 24.40 3.79
N VAL A 553 7.72 24.94 4.02
CA VAL A 553 7.05 24.97 5.32
C VAL A 553 5.66 24.39 5.22
N GLY A 554 5.10 23.93 6.33
CA GLY A 554 3.73 23.42 6.38
C GLY A 554 3.50 22.05 5.71
N LEU A 555 4.55 21.36 5.30
CA LEU A 555 4.44 20.04 4.65
C LEU A 555 4.27 18.90 5.68
N PHE A 556 4.07 19.14 6.94
CA PHE A 556 3.76 18.29 8.11
C PHE A 556 4.58 18.67 9.36
#